data_1fe3f624a7d457588140f9120a58d7e6
#
_entry.id   1fe3f624a7d457588140f9120a58d7e6
#
_cell.length_a   1.000
_cell.length_b   1.000
_cell.length_c   1.000
_cell.angle_alpha   90.00
_cell.angle_beta   90.00
_cell.angle_gamma   90.00
#
_symmetry.space_group_name_H-M   'P 1'
#
loop_
_entity.id
_entity.type
_entity.pdbx_description
1 polymer ?
#
loop_
_entity_poly.entity_id
_entity_poly.type
_entity_poly.pdbx_seq_one_letter_code
_entity_poly.pdbx_strand_id
1 'polypeptide(L)'
;MTAWRIWPAGKGDADTLARLETLAFGGRSWGEDSVKASFVASGVTVLMGADGNGAPQGFALWRDLGEEAELLTIGVVPQMRRSGLGDALIDAVMEAAKSGGAQRLLLEVGAENAAARALYARKHFRKIGLRKNYYRDGGDAVVMAVDL
;
A
#
# COMPACT_ATOMS: atom_id res chain seq x y z
N MET A 1 -11.68 21.29 1.93
CA MET A 1 -11.79 19.94 1.36
C MET A 1 -10.53 19.63 0.57
N THR A 2 -9.87 18.54 0.89
CA THR A 2 -8.64 18.13 0.21
C THR A 2 -8.97 17.34 -1.04
N ALA A 3 -8.42 17.74 -2.19
CA ALA A 3 -8.58 17.01 -3.43
C ALA A 3 -7.33 16.13 -3.64
N TRP A 4 -7.49 14.84 -3.50
CA TRP A 4 -6.41 13.89 -3.71
C TRP A 4 -6.26 13.57 -5.18
N ARG A 5 -5.02 13.53 -5.64
CA ARG A 5 -4.67 13.06 -6.98
C ARG A 5 -3.92 11.74 -6.83
N ILE A 6 -4.47 10.67 -7.41
CA ILE A 6 -3.87 9.33 -7.38
C ILE A 6 -3.66 8.89 -8.82
N TRP A 7 -2.47 8.43 -9.15
CA TRP A 7 -2.14 8.03 -10.53
C TRP A 7 -1.21 6.81 -10.56
N PRO A 8 -1.28 6.00 -11.63
CA PRO A 8 -0.35 4.90 -11.80
C PRO A 8 1.04 5.44 -12.17
N ALA A 9 2.06 4.93 -11.50
CA ALA A 9 3.44 5.30 -11.74
C ALA A 9 4.08 4.36 -12.76
N GLY A 10 5.05 4.86 -13.50
CA GLY A 10 5.84 4.09 -14.45
C GLY A 10 7.29 3.95 -14.01
N LYS A 11 8.09 3.24 -14.80
CA LYS A 11 9.51 2.97 -14.48
C LYS A 11 10.32 4.25 -14.23
N GLY A 12 9.97 5.35 -14.90
CA GLY A 12 10.64 6.64 -14.70
C GLY A 12 10.44 7.22 -13.29
N ASP A 13 9.49 6.68 -12.52
CA ASP A 13 9.19 7.13 -11.16
C ASP A 13 9.89 6.30 -10.08
N ALA A 14 10.77 5.37 -10.45
CA ALA A 14 11.39 4.44 -9.51
C ALA A 14 12.20 5.15 -8.42
N ASP A 15 12.97 6.18 -8.79
CA ASP A 15 13.76 6.94 -7.82
C ASP A 15 12.85 7.71 -6.85
N THR A 16 11.76 8.28 -7.35
CA THR A 16 10.78 8.98 -6.53
C THR A 16 10.12 8.00 -5.55
N LEU A 17 9.72 6.82 -6.02
CA LEU A 17 9.12 5.80 -5.17
C LEU A 17 10.10 5.34 -4.08
N ALA A 18 11.38 5.12 -4.43
CA ALA A 18 12.40 4.72 -3.47
C ALA A 18 12.56 5.77 -2.36
N ARG A 19 12.54 7.05 -2.73
CA ARG A 19 12.63 8.15 -1.76
C ARG A 19 11.40 8.18 -0.85
N LEU A 20 10.20 8.05 -1.41
CA LEU A 20 8.97 8.04 -0.62
C LEU A 20 8.94 6.86 0.36
N GLU A 21 9.34 5.70 -0.10
CA GLU A 21 9.37 4.48 0.70
C GLU A 21 10.36 4.61 1.87
N THR A 22 11.52 5.19 1.63
CA THR A 22 12.49 5.48 2.67
C THR A 22 11.96 6.51 3.68
N LEU A 23 11.30 7.56 3.21
CA LEU A 23 10.70 8.57 4.09
C LEU A 23 9.57 7.99 4.94
N ALA A 24 8.77 7.10 4.36
CA ALA A 24 7.64 6.51 5.07
C ALA A 24 8.07 5.47 6.11
N PHE A 25 9.07 4.66 5.80
CA PHE A 25 9.42 3.48 6.60
C PHE A 25 10.79 3.54 7.28
N GLY A 26 11.65 4.47 6.88
CA GLY A 26 12.96 4.62 7.51
C GLY A 26 13.80 3.34 7.44
N GLY A 27 14.23 2.84 8.59
CA GLY A 27 15.03 1.62 8.68
C GLY A 27 14.33 0.34 8.27
N ARG A 28 13.01 0.38 8.06
CA ARG A 28 12.23 -0.76 7.56
C ARG A 28 11.97 -0.68 6.06
N SER A 29 12.62 0.26 5.38
CA SER A 29 12.54 0.41 3.94
C SER A 29 12.99 -0.86 3.21
N TRP A 30 12.34 -1.15 2.07
CA TRP A 30 12.70 -2.29 1.21
C TRP A 30 14.06 -2.09 0.53
N GLY A 31 14.49 -0.83 0.37
CA GLY A 31 15.70 -0.49 -0.38
C GLY A 31 15.41 -0.25 -1.87
N GLU A 32 16.34 0.45 -2.51
CA GLU A 32 16.20 0.91 -3.89
C GLU A 32 16.02 -0.23 -4.89
N ASP A 33 16.80 -1.31 -4.74
CA ASP A 33 16.74 -2.44 -5.67
C ASP A 33 15.39 -3.15 -5.62
N SER A 34 14.84 -3.34 -4.42
CA SER A 34 13.51 -3.96 -4.25
C SER A 34 12.41 -3.09 -4.82
N VAL A 35 12.51 -1.78 -4.63
CA VAL A 35 11.56 -0.81 -5.20
C VAL A 35 11.62 -0.86 -6.73
N LYS A 36 12.79 -0.84 -7.33
CA LYS A 36 12.94 -0.92 -8.78
C LYS A 36 12.38 -2.23 -9.34
N ALA A 37 12.63 -3.34 -8.64
CA ALA A 37 12.10 -4.64 -9.04
C ALA A 37 10.57 -4.66 -9.08
N SER A 38 9.89 -3.89 -8.24
CA SER A 38 8.43 -3.79 -8.21
C SER A 38 7.84 -3.33 -9.53
N PHE A 39 8.54 -2.45 -10.27
CA PHE A 39 8.05 -1.93 -11.54
C PHE A 39 8.08 -2.94 -12.68
N VAL A 40 8.85 -4.02 -12.54
CA VAL A 40 8.96 -5.07 -13.55
C VAL A 40 8.34 -6.39 -13.10
N ALA A 41 7.86 -6.46 -11.87
CA ALA A 41 7.22 -7.66 -11.35
C ALA A 41 5.86 -7.89 -12.03
N SER A 42 5.58 -9.13 -12.39
CA SER A 42 4.32 -9.49 -13.06
C SER A 42 3.12 -9.19 -12.17
N GLY A 43 2.11 -8.52 -12.74
CA GLY A 43 0.85 -8.24 -12.06
C GLY A 43 0.90 -7.11 -11.03
N VAL A 44 2.06 -6.47 -10.84
CA VAL A 44 2.21 -5.39 -9.85
C VAL A 44 1.90 -4.04 -10.48
N THR A 45 1.07 -3.26 -9.79
CA THR A 45 0.78 -1.87 -10.14
C THR A 45 1.25 -0.97 -9.00
N VAL A 46 1.91 0.12 -9.36
CA VAL A 46 2.36 1.15 -8.42
C VAL A 46 1.47 2.37 -8.57
N LEU A 47 0.87 2.81 -7.47
CA LEU A 47 0.10 4.06 -7.43
C LEU A 47 0.88 5.09 -6.62
N MET A 48 0.83 6.34 -7.06
CA MET A 48 1.33 7.48 -6.31
C MET A 48 0.20 8.44 -6.01
N GLY A 49 0.33 9.19 -4.93
CA GLY A 49 -0.68 10.13 -4.52
C GLY A 49 -0.11 11.44 -4.02
N ALA A 50 -0.86 12.51 -4.23
CA ALA A 50 -0.50 13.86 -3.81
C ALA A 50 -1.74 14.69 -3.51
N ASP A 51 -1.53 15.78 -2.77
CA ASP A 51 -2.53 16.82 -2.57
C ASP A 51 -2.51 17.76 -3.77
N GLY A 52 -3.62 17.82 -4.51
CA GLY A 52 -3.74 18.70 -5.67
C GLY A 52 -2.63 18.48 -6.69
N ASN A 53 -1.92 19.55 -7.04
CA ASN A 53 -0.81 19.52 -8.00
C ASN A 53 0.56 19.34 -7.35
N GLY A 54 0.59 18.98 -6.07
CA GLY A 54 1.82 18.79 -5.34
C GLY A 54 2.66 17.63 -5.83
N ALA A 55 3.91 17.58 -5.36
CA ALA A 55 4.78 16.45 -5.59
C ALA A 55 4.23 15.19 -4.88
N PRO A 56 4.59 13.98 -5.35
CA PRO A 56 4.15 12.74 -4.70
C PRO A 56 4.49 12.70 -3.21
N GLN A 57 3.50 12.32 -2.40
CA GLN A 57 3.59 12.30 -0.93
C GLN A 57 3.17 10.95 -0.35
N GLY A 58 2.71 10.06 -1.19
CA GLY A 58 2.33 8.71 -0.77
C GLY A 58 2.30 7.75 -1.94
N PHE A 59 2.19 6.47 -1.63
CA PHE A 59 2.23 5.41 -2.62
C PHE A 59 1.48 4.18 -2.13
N ALA A 60 1.11 3.33 -3.07
CA ALA A 60 0.60 1.98 -2.78
C ALA A 60 1.04 1.04 -3.90
N LEU A 61 1.39 -0.18 -3.56
CA LEU A 61 1.70 -1.24 -4.51
C LEU A 61 0.73 -2.39 -4.29
N TRP A 62 0.15 -2.89 -5.37
CA TRP A 62 -0.73 -4.04 -5.28
C TRP A 62 -0.49 -5.00 -6.43
N ARG A 63 -0.84 -6.27 -6.24
CA ARG A 63 -0.64 -7.32 -7.23
C ARG A 63 -1.97 -7.94 -7.60
N ASP A 64 -2.16 -8.12 -8.91
CA ASP A 64 -3.29 -8.86 -9.46
C ASP A 64 -2.94 -10.35 -9.45
N LEU A 65 -3.79 -11.15 -8.79
CA LEU A 65 -3.65 -12.61 -8.72
C LEU A 65 -4.86 -13.31 -9.36
N GLY A 66 -5.62 -12.60 -10.19
CA GLY A 66 -6.83 -13.12 -10.83
C GLY A 66 -8.07 -12.80 -10.01
N GLU A 67 -8.68 -13.81 -9.41
CA GLU A 67 -9.87 -13.61 -8.56
C GLU A 67 -9.57 -12.89 -7.25
N GLU A 68 -8.31 -12.91 -6.84
CA GLU A 68 -7.83 -12.18 -5.67
C GLU A 68 -6.80 -11.15 -6.08
N ALA A 69 -6.66 -10.11 -5.27
CA ALA A 69 -5.59 -9.13 -5.36
C ALA A 69 -4.94 -9.00 -3.99
N GLU A 70 -3.72 -8.50 -3.97
CA GLU A 70 -2.95 -8.36 -2.73
C GLU A 70 -2.35 -6.96 -2.65
N LEU A 71 -2.59 -6.27 -1.54
CA LEU A 71 -1.89 -5.03 -1.23
C LEU A 71 -0.51 -5.40 -0.69
N LEU A 72 0.55 -4.98 -1.39
CA LEU A 72 1.91 -5.30 -1.01
C LEU A 72 2.47 -4.31 0.00
N THR A 73 2.21 -3.04 -0.20
CA THR A 73 2.64 -1.98 0.71
C THR A 73 1.86 -0.70 0.44
N ILE A 74 1.74 0.13 1.45
CA ILE A 74 1.15 1.47 1.38
C ILE A 74 1.89 2.36 2.36
N GLY A 75 2.20 3.57 1.95
CA GLY A 75 2.88 4.51 2.82
C GLY A 75 2.62 5.95 2.43
N VAL A 76 2.73 6.83 3.40
CA VAL A 76 2.68 8.27 3.20
C VAL A 76 3.85 8.90 3.96
N VAL A 77 4.37 10.00 3.43
CA VAL A 77 5.44 10.73 4.13
C VAL A 77 4.93 11.21 5.49
N PRO A 78 5.81 11.33 6.50
CA PRO A 78 5.37 11.64 7.87
C PRO A 78 4.47 12.88 7.99
N GLN A 79 4.77 13.94 7.25
CA GLN A 79 3.98 15.18 7.32
C GLN A 79 2.57 15.06 6.73
N MET A 80 2.30 14.00 5.99
CA MET A 80 0.99 13.73 5.39
C MET A 80 0.19 12.64 6.13
N ARG A 81 0.71 12.14 7.23
CA ARG A 81 -0.03 11.19 8.07
C ARG A 81 -1.24 11.87 8.68
N ARG A 82 -2.33 11.10 8.85
CA ARG A 82 -3.60 11.58 9.39
C ARG A 82 -4.27 12.66 8.52
N SER A 83 -3.86 12.77 7.24
CA SER A 83 -4.43 13.74 6.30
C SER A 83 -5.59 13.17 5.48
N GLY A 84 -5.70 11.83 5.43
CA GLY A 84 -6.64 11.13 4.56
C GLY A 84 -6.01 10.60 3.28
N LEU A 85 -4.73 10.85 3.03
CA LEU A 85 -4.07 10.33 1.82
C LEU A 85 -4.00 8.81 1.83
N GLY A 86 -3.71 8.19 2.98
CA GLY A 86 -3.72 6.73 3.09
C GLY A 86 -5.08 6.13 2.76
N ASP A 87 -6.16 6.74 3.26
CA ASP A 87 -7.53 6.34 2.92
C ASP A 87 -7.79 6.45 1.41
N ALA A 88 -7.36 7.53 0.78
CA ALA A 88 -7.53 7.72 -0.66
C ALA A 88 -6.74 6.69 -1.47
N LEU A 89 -5.54 6.36 -1.04
CA LEU A 89 -4.71 5.34 -1.70
C LEU A 89 -5.33 3.95 -1.61
N ILE A 90 -5.80 3.54 -0.43
CA ILE A 90 -6.43 2.22 -0.30
C ILE A 90 -7.75 2.14 -1.08
N ASP A 91 -8.52 3.21 -1.11
CA ASP A 91 -9.74 3.26 -1.92
C ASP A 91 -9.42 3.10 -3.41
N ALA A 92 -8.35 3.73 -3.89
CA ALA A 92 -7.92 3.61 -5.28
C ALA A 92 -7.46 2.18 -5.60
N VAL A 93 -6.75 1.52 -4.69
CA VAL A 93 -6.35 0.12 -4.86
C VAL A 93 -7.59 -0.79 -4.93
N MET A 94 -8.54 -0.60 -4.00
CA MET A 94 -9.76 -1.41 -3.98
C MET A 94 -10.55 -1.26 -5.28
N GLU A 95 -10.68 -0.05 -5.78
CA GLU A 95 -11.38 0.21 -7.04
C GLU A 95 -10.65 -0.38 -8.23
N ALA A 96 -9.34 -0.21 -8.32
CA ALA A 96 -8.55 -0.77 -9.40
C ALA A 96 -8.58 -2.31 -9.41
N ALA A 97 -8.47 -2.93 -8.25
CA ALA A 97 -8.54 -4.37 -8.12
C ALA A 97 -9.92 -4.91 -8.54
N LYS A 98 -10.98 -4.26 -8.10
CA LYS A 98 -12.35 -4.62 -8.47
C LYS A 98 -12.58 -4.49 -9.98
N SER A 99 -12.14 -3.39 -10.57
CA SER A 99 -12.25 -3.15 -12.00
C SER A 99 -11.47 -4.18 -12.83
N GLY A 100 -10.38 -4.70 -12.28
CA GLY A 100 -9.58 -5.76 -12.91
C GLY A 100 -10.14 -7.15 -12.75
N GLY A 101 -11.27 -7.32 -12.05
CA GLY A 101 -11.95 -8.61 -11.88
C GLY A 101 -11.68 -9.30 -10.55
N ALA A 102 -10.90 -8.71 -9.66
CA ALA A 102 -10.69 -9.32 -8.35
C ALA A 102 -11.95 -9.26 -7.51
N GLN A 103 -12.20 -10.33 -6.78
CA GLN A 103 -13.38 -10.46 -5.90
C GLN A 103 -13.03 -10.17 -4.45
N ARG A 104 -11.74 -10.18 -4.14
CA ARG A 104 -11.23 -9.99 -2.77
C ARG A 104 -9.85 -9.37 -2.79
N LEU A 105 -9.60 -8.46 -1.86
CA LEU A 105 -8.28 -7.87 -1.64
C LEU A 105 -7.73 -8.35 -0.30
N LEU A 106 -6.51 -8.87 -0.34
CA LEU A 106 -5.80 -9.38 0.84
C LEU A 106 -4.62 -8.48 1.17
N LEU A 107 -4.23 -8.49 2.44
CA LEU A 107 -3.01 -7.83 2.89
C LEU A 107 -2.45 -8.50 4.15
N GLU A 108 -1.20 -8.21 4.45
CA GLU A 108 -0.57 -8.55 5.70
C GLU A 108 -0.16 -7.26 6.40
N VAL A 109 -0.40 -7.18 7.70
CA VAL A 109 -0.06 -6.01 8.51
C VAL A 109 0.56 -6.45 9.82
N GLY A 110 1.55 -5.71 10.31
CA GLY A 110 2.15 -5.99 11.61
C GLY A 110 1.09 -5.97 12.70
N ALA A 111 1.08 -6.98 13.56
CA ALA A 111 0.08 -7.10 14.62
C ALA A 111 0.04 -5.87 15.54
N GLU A 112 1.19 -5.22 15.72
CA GLU A 112 1.33 -4.04 16.56
C GLU A 112 1.17 -2.71 15.81
N ASN A 113 0.96 -2.75 14.50
CA ASN A 113 0.77 -1.54 13.70
C ASN A 113 -0.68 -1.06 13.83
N ALA A 114 -0.97 -0.39 14.94
CA ALA A 114 -2.32 0.03 15.27
C ALA A 114 -2.90 1.01 14.25
N ALA A 115 -2.09 1.93 13.74
CA ALA A 115 -2.55 2.93 12.77
C ALA A 115 -3.00 2.28 11.44
N ALA A 116 -2.21 1.35 10.92
CA ALA A 116 -2.56 0.64 9.69
C ALA A 116 -3.78 -0.27 9.90
N ARG A 117 -3.82 -0.99 11.03
CA ARG A 117 -4.97 -1.84 11.35
C ARG A 117 -6.26 -1.03 11.45
N ALA A 118 -6.20 0.17 12.03
CA ALA A 118 -7.35 1.06 12.12
C ALA A 118 -7.80 1.54 10.72
N LEU A 119 -6.85 1.87 9.85
CA LEU A 119 -7.14 2.23 8.46
C LEU A 119 -7.91 1.10 7.77
N TYR A 120 -7.40 -0.11 7.85
CA TYR A 120 -8.02 -1.25 7.18
C TYR A 120 -9.38 -1.60 7.78
N ALA A 121 -9.54 -1.48 9.09
CA ALA A 121 -10.85 -1.68 9.74
C ALA A 121 -11.88 -0.69 9.24
N ARG A 122 -11.50 0.58 9.04
CA ARG A 122 -12.40 1.60 8.47
C ARG A 122 -12.86 1.23 7.04
N LYS A 123 -12.06 0.45 6.32
CA LYS A 123 -12.36 0.00 4.96
C LYS A 123 -13.01 -1.40 4.94
N HIS A 124 -13.45 -1.87 6.10
CA HIS A 124 -14.17 -3.14 6.28
C HIS A 124 -13.32 -4.39 6.08
N PHE A 125 -12.00 -4.26 6.15
CA PHE A 125 -11.15 -5.44 6.19
C PHE A 125 -11.37 -6.22 7.49
N ARG A 126 -11.34 -7.54 7.40
CA ARG A 126 -11.46 -8.43 8.54
C ARG A 126 -10.23 -9.33 8.64
N LYS A 127 -9.89 -9.72 9.86
CA LYS A 127 -8.80 -10.66 10.10
C LYS A 127 -9.22 -12.05 9.63
N ILE A 128 -8.38 -12.68 8.80
CA ILE A 128 -8.59 -14.05 8.33
C ILE A 128 -7.47 -15.00 8.73
N GLY A 129 -6.38 -14.51 9.28
CA GLY A 129 -5.26 -15.35 9.68
C GLY A 129 -4.21 -14.58 10.46
N LEU A 130 -3.22 -15.34 10.93
CA LEU A 130 -2.08 -14.83 11.66
C LEU A 130 -0.84 -15.61 11.26
N ARG A 131 0.25 -14.89 10.93
CA ARG A 131 1.56 -15.49 10.68
C ARG A 131 2.49 -15.13 11.83
N LYS A 132 2.78 -16.08 12.70
CA LYS A 132 3.65 -15.85 13.85
C LYS A 132 5.09 -15.69 13.42
N ASN A 133 5.80 -14.75 14.06
CA ASN A 133 7.21 -14.50 13.84
C ASN A 133 7.53 -14.24 12.35
N TYR A 134 6.64 -13.56 11.64
CA TYR A 134 6.73 -13.36 10.20
C TYR A 134 7.79 -12.34 9.80
N TYR A 135 7.92 -11.26 10.58
CA TYR A 135 8.88 -10.20 10.29
C TYR A 135 10.24 -10.49 10.91
N ARG A 136 11.28 -9.85 10.37
CA ARG A 136 12.66 -10.06 10.85
C ARG A 136 12.87 -9.75 12.33
N ASP A 137 12.09 -8.82 12.87
CA ASP A 137 12.15 -8.45 14.28
C ASP A 137 11.39 -9.43 15.19
N GLY A 138 10.84 -10.51 14.63
CA GLY A 138 10.05 -11.49 15.35
C GLY A 138 8.57 -11.14 15.49
N GLY A 139 8.14 -10.01 14.92
CA GLY A 139 6.75 -9.58 14.98
C GLY A 139 5.82 -10.45 14.15
N ASP A 140 4.57 -10.57 14.62
CA ASP A 140 3.53 -11.32 13.94
C ASP A 140 2.88 -10.47 12.85
N ALA A 141 2.41 -11.12 11.79
CA ALA A 141 1.60 -10.49 10.76
C ALA A 141 0.15 -10.94 10.88
N VAL A 142 -0.77 -9.98 10.88
CA VAL A 142 -2.20 -10.24 10.76
C VAL A 142 -2.54 -10.26 9.28
N VAL A 143 -3.18 -11.33 8.81
CA VAL A 143 -3.69 -11.42 7.44
C VAL A 143 -5.12 -10.92 7.44
N MET A 144 -5.42 -9.96 6.59
CA MET A 144 -6.73 -9.33 6.49
C MET A 144 -7.26 -9.39 5.06
N ALA A 145 -8.57 -9.39 4.93
CA ALA A 145 -9.22 -9.40 3.62
C ALA A 145 -10.48 -8.55 3.62
N VAL A 146 -10.83 -8.06 2.45
CA VAL A 146 -12.10 -7.37 2.19
C VAL A 146 -12.67 -7.89 0.87
N ASP A 147 -13.97 -8.11 0.83
CA ASP A 147 -14.68 -8.45 -0.41
C ASP A 147 -14.85 -7.19 -1.25
N LEU A 148 -14.66 -7.33 -2.55
CA LEU A 148 -14.73 -6.22 -3.49
C LEU A 148 -16.04 -6.18 -4.29
#